data_69da4649819deafab9a2a9b7175936a5
#
_entry.id   69da4649819deafab9a2a9b7175936a5
#
_cell.length_a   1.000
_cell.length_b   1.000
_cell.length_c   1.000
_cell.angle_alpha   90.00
_cell.angle_beta   90.00
_cell.angle_gamma   90.00
#
_symmetry.space_group_name_H-M   'P 1'
#
loop_
_entity.id
_entity.type
_entity.pdbx_description
1 polymer ?
#
loop_
_entity_poly.entity_id
_entity_poly.type
_entity_poly.pdbx_seq_one_letter_code
_entity_poly.pdbx_strand_id
1 'polypeptide(L)' 'MNGDIKIGKLLCDEDIITKRQLNKALQKQVKGDKRTLGEILVDLGFCEFDDITNALLINYSDTKKH' A
#
# COMPACT_ATOMS: atom_id res chain seq x y z
N MET A 1 10.16 -1.38 5.61
CA MET A 1 11.13 -0.64 4.88
C MET A 1 10.56 0.39 3.97
N ASN A 2 11.46 1.07 3.26
CA ASN A 2 11.02 2.19 2.43
C ASN A 2 10.02 1.79 1.35
N GLY A 3 10.17 0.60 0.79
CA GLY A 3 9.24 0.15 -0.24
C GLY A 3 7.82 0.01 0.26
N ASP A 4 7.66 -0.51 1.49
CA ASP A 4 6.34 -0.67 2.07
C ASP A 4 5.67 0.66 2.32
N ILE A 5 6.43 1.62 2.84
CA ILE A 5 5.87 2.94 3.11
C ILE A 5 5.44 3.60 1.82
N LYS A 6 6.23 3.39 0.78
CA LYS A 6 5.92 3.97 -0.52
C LYS A 6 4.62 3.45 -1.09
N ILE A 7 4.37 2.14 -0.99
CA ILE A 7 3.12 1.58 -1.52
C ILE A 7 1.94 2.10 -0.74
N GLY A 8 2.07 2.24 0.57
CA GLY A 8 1.00 2.81 1.39
C GLY A 8 0.65 4.21 0.96
N LYS A 9 1.67 5.03 0.73
CA LYS A 9 1.44 6.39 0.30
C LYS A 9 0.80 6.45 -1.08
N LEU A 10 1.25 5.59 -1.99
CA LEU A 10 0.66 5.51 -3.31
C LEU A 10 -0.82 5.18 -3.25
N LEU A 11 -1.17 4.21 -2.42
CA LEU A 11 -2.57 3.81 -2.30
C LEU A 11 -3.42 4.94 -1.72
N CYS A 12 -2.86 5.70 -0.81
CA CYS A 12 -3.56 6.87 -0.28
C CYS A 12 -3.73 7.94 -1.36
N ASP A 13 -2.68 8.18 -2.13
CA ASP A 13 -2.73 9.19 -3.18
C ASP A 13 -3.74 8.83 -4.26
N GLU A 14 -3.95 7.56 -4.49
CA GLU A 14 -4.92 7.08 -5.48
C GLU A 14 -6.32 6.92 -4.88
N ASP A 15 -6.50 7.33 -3.63
CA ASP A 15 -7.78 7.22 -2.93
C ASP A 15 -8.26 5.79 -2.77
N ILE A 16 -7.36 4.83 -2.82
CA ILE A 16 -7.72 3.43 -2.62
C ILE A 16 -7.90 3.15 -1.14
N ILE A 17 -7.07 3.76 -0.31
CA ILE A 17 -7.18 3.64 1.15
C ILE A 17 -7.11 5.04 1.75
N THR A 18 -7.56 5.15 2.99
CA THR A 18 -7.46 6.39 3.73
C THR A 18 -6.22 6.36 4.62
N LYS A 19 -5.84 7.54 5.11
CA LYS A 19 -4.72 7.61 6.04
C LYS A 19 -5.00 6.82 7.32
N ARG A 20 -6.25 6.81 7.74
CA ARG A 20 -6.64 6.04 8.93
C ARG A 20 -6.42 4.55 8.71
N GLN A 21 -6.80 4.07 7.53
CA GLN A 21 -6.59 2.66 7.19
C GLN A 21 -5.11 2.34 7.10
N LEU A 22 -4.34 3.22 6.50
CA LEU A 22 -2.90 3.03 6.41
C LEU A 22 -2.29 2.95 7.81
N ASN A 23 -2.68 3.85 8.69
CA ASN A 23 -2.17 3.84 10.05
C ASN A 23 -2.48 2.55 10.79
N LYS A 24 -3.67 2.01 10.57
CA LYS A 24 -4.01 0.74 11.20
C LYS A 24 -3.08 -0.38 10.77
N ALA A 25 -2.77 -0.43 9.49
CA ALA A 25 -1.86 -1.45 8.99
C ALA A 25 -0.45 -1.24 9.52
N LEU A 26 0.00 0.00 9.57
CA LEU A 26 1.31 0.31 10.11
C LEU A 26 1.42 -0.10 11.58
N GLN A 27 0.36 0.10 12.34
CA GLN A 27 0.36 -0.31 13.74
C GLN A 27 0.53 -1.82 13.90
N LYS A 28 -0.04 -2.59 12.98
CA LYS A 28 0.15 -4.03 13.04
C LYS A 28 1.62 -4.41 12.85
N GLN A 29 2.30 -3.73 11.97
CA GLN A 29 3.72 -3.97 11.78
C GLN A 29 4.51 -3.61 13.03
N VAL A 30 4.18 -2.50 13.64
CA VAL A 30 4.84 -2.07 14.87
C VAL A 30 4.65 -3.10 15.96
N LYS A 31 3.50 -3.75 15.99
CA LYS A 31 3.20 -4.75 17.01
C LYS A 31 3.81 -6.12 16.72
N GLY A 32 4.53 -6.24 15.62
CA GLY A 32 5.24 -7.47 15.34
C GLY A 32 4.79 -8.24 14.11
N ASP A 33 3.79 -7.74 13.40
CA ASP A 33 3.38 -8.40 12.17
C ASP A 33 4.46 -8.21 11.12
N LYS A 34 5.02 -9.32 10.65
CA LYS A 34 6.16 -9.26 9.74
C LYS A 34 5.78 -9.26 8.28
N ARG A 35 4.49 -9.29 7.98
CA ARG A 35 4.05 -9.24 6.59
C ARG A 35 4.30 -7.85 6.01
N THR A 36 4.34 -7.79 4.69
CA THR A 36 4.46 -6.48 4.03
C THR A 36 3.19 -5.66 4.28
N LEU A 37 3.32 -4.36 4.16
CA LEU A 37 2.19 -3.47 4.37
C LEU A 37 1.04 -3.80 3.44
N GLY A 38 1.35 -4.10 2.17
CA GLY A 38 0.32 -4.46 1.20
C GLY A 38 -0.46 -5.70 1.62
N GLU A 39 0.25 -6.71 2.09
CA GLU A 39 -0.40 -7.93 2.54
C GLU A 39 -1.32 -7.67 3.73
N ILE A 40 -0.88 -6.82 4.64
CA ILE A 40 -1.69 -6.49 5.80
C ILE A 40 -2.95 -5.74 5.38
N LEU A 41 -2.80 -4.79 4.46
CA LEU A 41 -3.93 -4.02 3.98
C LEU A 41 -4.98 -4.92 3.31
N VAL A 42 -4.52 -5.87 2.51
CA VAL A 42 -5.43 -6.81 1.87
C VAL A 42 -6.12 -7.68 2.91
N ASP A 43 -5.37 -8.16 3.88
CA ASP A 43 -5.91 -9.01 4.93
C ASP A 43 -6.98 -8.28 5.75
N LEU A 44 -6.77 -7.00 5.99
CA LEU A 44 -7.73 -6.19 6.73
C LEU A 44 -8.95 -5.81 5.89
N GLY A 45 -8.91 -6.11 4.59
CA GLY A 45 -10.01 -5.80 3.72
C GLY A 45 -10.06 -4.36 3.26
N PHE A 46 -8.97 -3.63 3.40
CA PHE A 46 -8.91 -2.22 3.01
C PHE A 46 -8.66 -2.04 1.51
N CYS A 47 -8.08 -3.02 0.87
CA CYS A 47 -7.86 -2.99 -0.57
C CYS A 47 -7.65 -4.41 -1.06
N GLU A 48 -7.52 -4.56 -2.38
CA GLU A 48 -7.29 -5.87 -2.99
C GLU A 48 -5.89 -5.90 -3.60
N PHE A 49 -5.40 -7.10 -3.84
CA PHE A 49 -4.09 -7.24 -4.49
C PHE A 49 -4.06 -6.52 -5.82
N ASP A 50 -5.17 -6.55 -6.56
CA ASP A 50 -5.23 -5.86 -7.85
C ASP A 50 -5.00 -4.36 -7.68
N ASP A 51 -5.50 -3.79 -6.60
CA ASP A 51 -5.28 -2.37 -6.34
C ASP A 51 -3.80 -2.07 -6.16
N ILE A 52 -3.11 -2.94 -5.46
CA ILE A 52 -1.68 -2.75 -5.22
C ILE A 52 -0.91 -2.90 -6.52
N THR A 53 -1.23 -3.93 -7.29
CA THR A 53 -0.57 -4.19 -8.56
C THR A 53 -0.79 -3.02 -9.51
N ASN A 54 -2.02 -2.53 -9.58
CA ASN A 54 -2.33 -1.40 -10.46
C ASN A 54 -1.59 -0.13 -10.05
N ALA A 55 -1.51 0.13 -8.76
CA ALA A 55 -0.79 1.30 -8.28
C ALA A 55 0.68 1.24 -8.68
N LEU A 56 1.28 0.07 -8.55
CA LEU A 56 2.68 -0.11 -8.92
C LEU A 56 2.87 0.03 -10.42
N LEU A 57 1.96 -0.55 -11.21
CA LEU A 57 2.06 -0.46 -12.66
C LEU A 57 1.90 0.97 -13.14
N ILE A 58 0.98 1.71 -12.58
CA ILE A 58 0.79 3.10 -12.94
C ILE A 58 2.05 3.90 -12.67
N ASN A 59 2.66 3.65 -11.53
CA ASN A 59 3.88 4.34 -11.16
C ASN A 59 5.00 4.06 -12.14
N TYR A 60 5.15 2.81 -12.54
CA TYR A 60 6.17 2.44 -13.52
C TYR A 60 5.84 2.98 -14.90
N SER A 61 4.58 2.97 -15.26
CA SER A 61 4.17 3.48 -16.57
C SER A 61 4.49 4.95 -16.71
N ASP A 62 4.29 5.72 -15.67
CA ASP A 62 4.64 7.12 -15.67
C ASP A 62 6.11 7.31 -15.98
N THR A 63 6.93 6.51 -15.35
CA THR A 63 8.36 6.57 -15.59
C THR A 63 8.69 6.30 -17.03
N LYS A 64 7.98 5.40 -17.63
CA LYS A 64 8.25 4.99 -18.99
C LYS A 64 7.83 6.00 -20.04
N LYS A 65 6.88 6.82 -19.71
CA LYS A 65 6.38 7.78 -20.68
C LYS A 65 7.41 8.77 -21.09
N HIS A 66 8.41 8.90 -20.32
CA HIS A 66 9.46 9.85 -20.61
C HIS A 66 10.76 9.18 -20.88
#